data_eb440c1ab217048d75f48fb817277e4d
#
_entry.id   eb440c1ab217048d75f48fb817277e4d
#
_cell.length_a   1.000
_cell.length_b   1.000
_cell.length_c   1.000
_cell.angle_alpha   90.00
_cell.angle_beta   90.00
_cell.angle_gamma   90.00
#
_symmetry.space_group_name_H-M   'P 1'
#
loop_
_entity.id
_entity.type
_entity.pdbx_description
1 polymer ?
#
loop_
_entity_poly.entity_id
_entity_poly.type
_entity_poly.pdbx_seq_one_letter_code
_entity_poly.pdbx_strand_id
1 'polypeptide(L)'
;MSKRASIPIQIFDASTTQSNATVALPPKVFNDPEFFDFEMGAVWGHEWFCIGHVNDIPNPGDYYTLSVGKDPLMIVRQQDGSVKVLANVCQHRGLLLAEGRGNVRRIRCPMHSWVYDLSGALTSAPGLNEDPTFDKKEACLPVIRSEIWEGFLFITFDESIAPLAPRLEKLKGQLANYQMSTLHAAEPLNMEFNEWNWKQYMDECYHCLHLHGQSWGSMHKISAERLDEDAIYNDPQNGIIAYDLVSEFPDASPTKSGKAAHPILPLLTEEQRSRLAYITVAPNLLIVAMPDKVKYFLWLPHSAKQSWYSATWLYPQATLEDPEFKERWLREREELYPVMVEDYSAWRRYQVGGESRFAPRGRLSAHERVIGRYQDWLVDKYRKADAANV
;
A
#
# COMPACT_ATOMS: atom_id res chain seq x y z
N MET A 1 5.50 23.37 -7.47
CA MET A 1 5.97 24.21 -6.34
C MET A 1 5.43 23.57 -5.07
N SER A 2 6.30 23.07 -4.21
CA SER A 2 5.94 22.54 -2.89
C SER A 2 5.34 23.67 -2.05
N LYS A 3 4.19 23.42 -1.43
CA LYS A 3 3.53 24.41 -0.55
C LYS A 3 4.11 24.25 0.86
N ARG A 4 4.12 25.33 1.65
CA ARG A 4 4.39 25.24 3.08
C ARG A 4 3.26 24.48 3.78
N ALA A 5 3.58 23.83 4.88
CA ALA A 5 2.57 23.21 5.72
C ALA A 5 1.58 24.26 6.25
N SER A 6 0.27 23.98 6.12
CA SER A 6 -0.80 24.83 6.70
C SER A 6 -0.86 24.74 8.23
N ILE A 7 -0.05 23.84 8.82
CA ILE A 7 0.06 23.57 10.25
C ILE A 7 1.52 23.84 10.64
N PRO A 8 1.79 24.58 11.73
CA PRO A 8 3.16 24.80 12.18
C PRO A 8 3.88 23.47 12.44
N ILE A 9 5.06 23.30 11.82
CA ILE A 9 5.78 22.01 11.86
C ILE A 9 6.19 21.60 13.28
N GLN A 10 6.41 22.57 14.18
CA GLN A 10 6.78 22.35 15.58
C GLN A 10 5.68 21.60 16.37
N ILE A 11 4.44 21.64 15.92
CA ILE A 11 3.34 20.92 16.61
C ILE A 11 3.56 19.41 16.59
N PHE A 12 4.33 18.90 15.61
CA PHE A 12 4.63 17.48 15.47
C PHE A 12 5.71 16.97 16.44
N ASP A 13 6.44 17.84 17.15
CA ASP A 13 7.48 17.41 18.10
C ASP A 13 6.92 16.51 19.20
N ALA A 14 5.69 16.75 19.63
CA ALA A 14 5.01 15.94 20.62
C ALA A 14 4.51 14.57 20.06
N SER A 15 4.47 14.39 18.73
CA SER A 15 4.03 13.15 18.09
C SER A 15 5.18 12.18 17.80
N THR A 16 6.42 12.55 18.14
CA THR A 16 7.58 11.70 17.92
C THR A 16 7.88 10.81 19.13
N THR A 17 8.50 9.66 18.90
CA THR A 17 8.93 8.75 19.98
C THR A 17 10.03 9.35 20.87
N GLN A 18 10.64 10.44 20.46
CA GLN A 18 11.60 11.22 21.27
C GLN A 18 10.91 12.09 22.33
N SER A 19 9.61 12.29 22.22
CA SER A 19 8.84 13.02 23.24
C SER A 19 8.70 12.19 24.51
N ASN A 20 8.78 12.84 25.69
CA ASN A 20 8.53 12.19 26.98
C ASN A 20 7.09 11.60 27.10
N ALA A 21 6.21 12.04 26.22
CA ALA A 21 4.82 11.63 26.17
C ALA A 21 4.34 11.75 24.72
N THR A 22 4.65 10.74 23.90
CA THR A 22 4.22 10.69 22.51
C THR A 22 2.70 10.80 22.42
N VAL A 23 2.23 11.72 21.60
CA VAL A 23 0.80 11.93 21.33
C VAL A 23 0.47 11.64 19.87
N ALA A 24 -0.76 11.32 19.57
CA ALA A 24 -1.23 11.13 18.21
C ALA A 24 -1.00 12.39 17.35
N LEU A 25 -0.95 12.23 16.05
CA LEU A 25 -0.90 13.36 15.12
C LEU A 25 -2.07 14.32 15.35
N PRO A 26 -1.91 15.62 15.07
CA PRO A 26 -3.03 16.56 15.20
C PRO A 26 -4.20 16.12 14.31
N PRO A 27 -5.45 16.09 14.81
CA PRO A 27 -6.62 15.69 14.00
C PRO A 27 -6.75 16.45 12.67
N LYS A 28 -6.26 17.69 12.61
CA LYS A 28 -6.27 18.51 11.41
C LYS A 28 -5.51 17.89 10.22
N VAL A 29 -4.49 17.06 10.45
CA VAL A 29 -3.73 16.41 9.37
C VAL A 29 -4.55 15.36 8.61
N PHE A 30 -5.67 14.91 9.17
CA PHE A 30 -6.54 13.91 8.57
C PHE A 30 -7.73 14.51 7.80
N ASN A 31 -7.93 15.85 7.86
CA ASN A 31 -9.12 16.47 7.29
C ASN A 31 -8.90 17.85 6.64
N ASP A 32 -7.72 18.46 6.78
CA ASP A 32 -7.40 19.75 6.17
C ASP A 32 -6.93 19.59 4.71
N PRO A 33 -7.67 20.14 3.71
CA PRO A 33 -7.28 20.04 2.31
C PRO A 33 -5.94 20.73 2.00
N GLU A 34 -5.59 21.82 2.70
CA GLU A 34 -4.32 22.52 2.47
C GLU A 34 -3.15 21.69 3.00
N PHE A 35 -3.33 21.01 4.14
CA PHE A 35 -2.33 20.09 4.64
C PHE A 35 -2.20 18.86 3.74
N PHE A 36 -3.29 18.34 3.23
CA PHE A 36 -3.28 17.26 2.25
C PHE A 36 -2.48 17.62 0.98
N ASP A 37 -2.70 18.82 0.44
CA ASP A 37 -1.92 19.31 -0.72
C ASP A 37 -0.42 19.42 -0.40
N PHE A 38 -0.06 19.85 0.82
CA PHE A 38 1.33 19.84 1.30
C PHE A 38 1.86 18.40 1.39
N GLU A 39 1.10 17.49 1.98
CA GLU A 39 1.47 16.09 2.19
C GLU A 39 1.66 15.32 0.87
N MET A 40 0.84 15.61 -0.15
CA MET A 40 1.03 15.07 -1.49
C MET A 40 2.41 15.42 -2.05
N GLY A 41 2.91 16.62 -1.82
CA GLY A 41 4.28 17.00 -2.16
C GLY A 41 5.32 16.37 -1.24
N ALA A 42 5.12 16.44 0.08
CA ALA A 42 6.11 16.04 1.08
C ALA A 42 6.36 14.52 1.14
N VAL A 43 5.34 13.71 0.88
CA VAL A 43 5.40 12.25 0.95
C VAL A 43 5.31 11.65 -0.45
N TRP A 44 4.17 11.76 -1.10
CA TRP A 44 3.86 11.05 -2.34
C TRP A 44 4.68 11.55 -3.55
N GLY A 45 5.07 12.82 -3.54
CA GLY A 45 5.93 13.42 -4.56
C GLY A 45 7.41 13.03 -4.46
N HIS A 46 7.87 12.54 -3.28
CA HIS A 46 9.30 12.32 -3.01
C HIS A 46 9.64 10.95 -2.42
N GLU A 47 8.68 10.01 -2.39
CA GLU A 47 8.90 8.68 -1.84
C GLU A 47 8.61 7.57 -2.84
N TRP A 48 9.16 6.38 -2.56
CA TRP A 48 8.72 5.14 -3.15
C TRP A 48 7.42 4.69 -2.48
N PHE A 49 6.41 4.33 -3.26
CA PHE A 49 5.17 3.76 -2.75
C PHE A 49 4.68 2.60 -3.62
N CYS A 50 4.02 1.64 -3.01
CA CYS A 50 3.54 0.44 -3.67
C CYS A 50 2.20 0.69 -4.38
N ILE A 51 2.03 0.09 -5.55
CA ILE A 51 0.79 0.18 -6.34
C ILE A 51 0.20 -1.18 -6.72
N GLY A 52 0.76 -2.29 -6.25
CA GLY A 52 0.25 -3.64 -6.49
C GLY A 52 1.34 -4.70 -6.56
N HIS A 53 0.97 -5.86 -7.05
CA HIS A 53 1.88 -6.98 -7.26
C HIS A 53 1.92 -7.36 -8.75
N VAL A 54 3.12 -7.65 -9.28
CA VAL A 54 3.30 -7.87 -10.74
C VAL A 54 2.54 -9.06 -11.28
N ASN A 55 2.22 -10.05 -10.44
CA ASN A 55 1.43 -11.21 -10.85
C ASN A 55 -0.07 -10.92 -10.99
N ASP A 56 -0.52 -9.70 -10.66
CA ASP A 56 -1.88 -9.24 -11.00
C ASP A 56 -2.11 -9.05 -12.51
N ILE A 57 -1.03 -8.92 -13.29
CA ILE A 57 -1.03 -8.76 -14.74
C ILE A 57 -0.04 -9.76 -15.36
N PRO A 58 -0.32 -11.08 -15.31
CA PRO A 58 0.65 -12.12 -15.66
C PRO A 58 1.00 -12.18 -17.15
N ASN A 59 0.09 -11.78 -18.05
CA ASN A 59 0.25 -11.97 -19.49
C ASN A 59 0.62 -10.69 -20.22
N PRO A 60 1.41 -10.74 -21.29
CA PRO A 60 1.67 -9.57 -22.13
C PRO A 60 0.38 -8.87 -22.59
N GLY A 61 0.33 -7.56 -22.42
CA GLY A 61 -0.84 -6.73 -22.70
C GLY A 61 -1.84 -6.61 -21.55
N ASP A 62 -1.75 -7.42 -20.50
CA ASP A 62 -2.55 -7.23 -19.29
C ASP A 62 -2.28 -5.84 -18.70
N TYR A 63 -3.33 -5.19 -18.26
CA TYR A 63 -3.23 -3.91 -17.57
C TYR A 63 -4.28 -3.76 -16.47
N TYR A 64 -3.99 -2.88 -15.54
CA TYR A 64 -4.97 -2.26 -14.64
C TYR A 64 -4.70 -0.76 -14.48
N THR A 65 -5.71 -0.03 -14.04
CA THR A 65 -5.62 1.41 -13.79
C THR A 65 -5.89 1.72 -12.33
N LEU A 66 -5.24 2.75 -11.83
CA LEU A 66 -5.49 3.34 -10.52
C LEU A 66 -5.13 4.82 -10.54
N SER A 67 -5.46 5.56 -9.48
CA SER A 67 -5.07 6.96 -9.32
C SER A 67 -4.37 7.19 -7.99
N VAL A 68 -3.37 8.05 -7.99
CA VAL A 68 -2.70 8.53 -6.79
C VAL A 68 -2.97 10.04 -6.67
N GLY A 69 -3.82 10.42 -5.72
CA GLY A 69 -4.36 11.76 -5.71
C GLY A 69 -5.11 12.06 -7.01
N LYS A 70 -4.60 13.00 -7.79
CA LYS A 70 -5.18 13.42 -9.07
C LYS A 70 -4.53 12.77 -10.29
N ASP A 71 -3.50 11.96 -10.11
CA ASP A 71 -2.69 11.40 -11.18
C ASP A 71 -3.17 10.00 -11.57
N PRO A 72 -3.87 9.84 -12.71
CA PRO A 72 -4.30 8.55 -13.19
C PRO A 72 -3.15 7.80 -13.84
N LEU A 73 -2.97 6.54 -13.47
CA LEU A 73 -1.91 5.66 -13.92
C LEU A 73 -2.47 4.41 -14.61
N MET A 74 -1.73 3.89 -15.58
CA MET A 74 -1.96 2.61 -16.22
C MET A 74 -0.73 1.73 -16.05
N ILE A 75 -0.90 0.59 -15.42
CA ILE A 75 0.13 -0.41 -15.19
C ILE A 75 -0.04 -1.48 -16.25
N VAL A 76 0.99 -1.77 -17.03
CA VAL A 76 0.86 -2.65 -18.20
C VAL A 76 2.04 -3.62 -18.34
N ARG A 77 1.73 -4.91 -18.57
CA ARG A 77 2.73 -5.95 -18.87
C ARG A 77 3.20 -5.80 -20.31
N GLN A 78 4.50 -5.69 -20.49
CA GLN A 78 5.15 -5.60 -21.79
C GLN A 78 5.26 -6.96 -22.49
N GLN A 79 5.59 -6.95 -23.78
CA GLN A 79 5.79 -8.18 -24.56
C GLN A 79 7.00 -9.00 -24.09
N ASP A 80 8.02 -8.36 -23.53
CA ASP A 80 9.21 -8.99 -22.96
C ASP A 80 9.02 -9.48 -21.52
N GLY A 81 7.80 -9.34 -20.96
CA GLY A 81 7.48 -9.71 -19.60
C GLY A 81 7.80 -8.64 -18.54
N SER A 82 8.44 -7.53 -18.90
CA SER A 82 8.61 -6.40 -17.98
C SER A 82 7.29 -5.69 -17.69
N VAL A 83 7.25 -4.85 -16.66
CA VAL A 83 6.09 -4.02 -16.33
C VAL A 83 6.46 -2.56 -16.51
N LYS A 84 5.58 -1.78 -17.14
CA LYS A 84 5.68 -0.32 -17.19
C LYS A 84 4.49 0.34 -16.53
N VAL A 85 4.75 1.49 -15.94
CA VAL A 85 3.73 2.38 -15.40
C VAL A 85 3.70 3.64 -16.26
N LEU A 86 2.54 3.92 -16.83
CA LEU A 86 2.32 5.02 -17.76
C LEU A 86 1.32 6.01 -17.18
N ALA A 87 1.47 7.29 -17.48
CA ALA A 87 0.40 8.24 -17.26
C ALA A 87 -0.82 7.84 -18.13
N ASN A 88 -1.96 7.64 -17.51
CA ASN A 88 -3.18 7.19 -18.18
C ASN A 88 -3.94 8.36 -18.82
N VAL A 89 -3.21 9.27 -19.47
CA VAL A 89 -3.73 10.54 -20.03
C VAL A 89 -3.22 10.72 -21.45
N CYS A 90 -4.15 10.82 -22.39
CA CYS A 90 -3.84 11.04 -23.82
C CYS A 90 -3.12 12.37 -24.05
N GLN A 91 -1.97 12.33 -24.69
CA GLN A 91 -1.12 13.49 -24.95
C GLN A 91 -1.66 14.41 -26.06
N HIS A 92 -2.83 14.09 -26.63
CA HIS A 92 -3.51 14.99 -27.53
C HIS A 92 -4.26 16.12 -26.78
N ARG A 93 -5.18 15.77 -25.89
CA ARG A 93 -6.06 16.74 -25.20
C ARG A 93 -6.47 16.29 -23.79
N GLY A 94 -5.70 15.42 -23.15
CA GLY A 94 -5.87 15.05 -21.75
C GLY A 94 -6.99 14.07 -21.43
N LEU A 95 -7.54 13.33 -22.44
CA LEU A 95 -8.57 12.33 -22.15
C LEU A 95 -7.97 11.13 -21.42
N LEU A 96 -8.70 10.60 -20.43
CA LEU A 96 -8.38 9.31 -19.78
C LEU A 96 -8.40 8.17 -20.82
N LEU A 97 -7.34 7.36 -20.89
CA LEU A 97 -7.18 6.36 -21.95
C LEU A 97 -7.91 5.07 -21.66
N ALA A 98 -7.90 4.60 -20.41
CA ALA A 98 -8.49 3.35 -19.99
C ALA A 98 -9.02 3.44 -18.57
N GLU A 99 -9.96 2.54 -18.22
CA GLU A 99 -10.49 2.35 -16.87
C GLU A 99 -10.52 0.87 -16.54
N GLY A 100 -10.33 0.55 -15.26
CA GLY A 100 -10.40 -0.82 -14.74
C GLY A 100 -9.24 -1.70 -15.20
N ARG A 101 -9.54 -2.89 -15.70
CA ARG A 101 -8.58 -3.95 -16.08
C ARG A 101 -8.89 -4.49 -17.46
N GLY A 102 -7.88 -5.03 -18.12
CA GLY A 102 -8.07 -5.68 -19.41
C GLY A 102 -6.76 -6.20 -20.01
N ASN A 103 -6.85 -6.65 -21.26
CA ASN A 103 -5.70 -7.04 -22.07
C ASN A 103 -5.77 -6.32 -23.43
N VAL A 104 -4.69 -5.65 -23.79
CA VAL A 104 -4.60 -4.88 -25.04
C VAL A 104 -3.26 -5.12 -25.74
N ARG A 105 -3.27 -5.07 -27.06
CA ARG A 105 -2.03 -5.07 -27.87
C ARG A 105 -1.47 -3.67 -28.08
N ARG A 106 -2.32 -2.65 -27.98
CA ARG A 106 -1.99 -1.23 -28.13
C ARG A 106 -2.99 -0.40 -27.34
N ILE A 107 -2.56 0.72 -26.83
CA ILE A 107 -3.41 1.67 -26.10
C ILE A 107 -4.00 2.65 -27.12
N ARG A 108 -5.32 2.69 -27.25
CA ARG A 108 -5.99 3.56 -28.21
C ARG A 108 -6.88 4.57 -27.49
N CYS A 109 -6.66 5.84 -27.75
CA CYS A 109 -7.53 6.91 -27.26
C CYS A 109 -8.93 6.77 -27.87
N PRO A 110 -10.00 6.70 -27.07
CA PRO A 110 -11.35 6.49 -27.59
C PRO A 110 -11.92 7.71 -28.32
N MET A 111 -11.34 8.93 -28.12
CA MET A 111 -11.87 10.14 -28.71
C MET A 111 -11.41 10.36 -30.17
N HIS A 112 -10.08 10.43 -30.40
CA HIS A 112 -9.54 10.76 -31.72
C HIS A 112 -8.62 9.67 -32.28
N SER A 113 -8.65 8.48 -31.67
CA SER A 113 -7.91 7.29 -32.13
C SER A 113 -6.39 7.45 -32.18
N TRP A 114 -5.80 8.30 -31.35
CA TRP A 114 -4.36 8.26 -31.14
C TRP A 114 -3.98 6.90 -30.57
N VAL A 115 -2.93 6.30 -31.10
CA VAL A 115 -2.52 4.93 -30.74
C VAL A 115 -1.10 4.96 -30.18
N TYR A 116 -0.97 4.41 -28.98
CA TYR A 116 0.31 4.17 -28.32
C TYR A 116 0.60 2.67 -28.29
N ASP A 117 1.86 2.31 -28.35
CA ASP A 117 2.26 0.94 -27.99
C ASP A 117 2.25 0.73 -26.46
N LEU A 118 2.53 -0.48 -26.02
CA LEU A 118 2.53 -0.80 -24.59
C LEU A 118 3.67 -0.10 -23.81
N SER A 119 4.68 0.41 -24.53
CA SER A 119 5.75 1.21 -23.90
C SER A 119 5.40 2.69 -23.69
N GLY A 120 4.24 3.11 -24.20
CA GLY A 120 3.78 4.50 -24.19
C GLY A 120 4.20 5.31 -25.41
N ALA A 121 4.94 4.73 -26.38
CA ALA A 121 5.35 5.45 -27.58
C ALA A 121 4.15 5.67 -28.52
N LEU A 122 3.99 6.91 -29.01
CA LEU A 122 2.93 7.26 -29.96
C LEU A 122 3.23 6.66 -31.35
N THR A 123 2.40 5.75 -31.81
CA THR A 123 2.56 5.04 -33.08
C THR A 123 1.71 5.63 -34.20
N SER A 124 0.53 6.19 -33.87
CA SER A 124 -0.37 6.81 -34.85
C SER A 124 -1.13 7.98 -34.25
N ALA A 125 -1.18 9.09 -34.99
CA ALA A 125 -1.94 10.29 -34.66
C ALA A 125 -2.74 10.71 -35.90
N PRO A 126 -3.96 10.18 -36.13
CA PRO A 126 -4.80 10.53 -37.27
C PRO A 126 -4.95 12.04 -37.42
N GLY A 127 -4.74 12.52 -38.65
CA GLY A 127 -4.76 13.97 -38.96
C GLY A 127 -3.42 14.68 -38.76
N LEU A 128 -2.46 14.10 -38.05
CA LEU A 128 -1.11 14.64 -37.84
C LEU A 128 0.01 13.69 -38.32
N ASN A 129 -0.33 12.50 -38.81
CA ASN A 129 0.70 11.53 -39.26
C ASN A 129 1.57 12.04 -40.39
N GLU A 130 1.00 12.90 -41.27
CA GLU A 130 1.65 13.46 -42.45
C GLU A 130 2.16 14.90 -42.22
N ASP A 131 1.97 15.46 -41.02
CA ASP A 131 2.44 16.82 -40.70
C ASP A 131 3.94 16.77 -40.37
N PRO A 132 4.80 17.41 -41.19
CA PRO A 132 6.24 17.39 -41.01
C PRO A 132 6.72 18.18 -39.78
N THR A 133 5.84 19.00 -39.18
CA THR A 133 6.14 19.76 -37.95
C THR A 133 5.78 19.01 -36.67
N PHE A 134 5.13 17.84 -36.78
CA PHE A 134 4.69 17.05 -35.64
C PHE A 134 5.65 15.88 -35.37
N ASP A 135 6.40 15.95 -34.27
CA ASP A 135 7.22 14.82 -33.81
C ASP A 135 6.43 13.95 -32.82
N LYS A 136 6.15 12.70 -33.22
CA LYS A 136 5.46 11.71 -32.38
C LYS A 136 6.20 11.44 -31.07
N LYS A 137 7.52 11.63 -31.01
CA LYS A 137 8.32 11.43 -29.81
C LYS A 137 7.99 12.40 -28.69
N GLU A 138 7.55 13.62 -29.05
CA GLU A 138 7.14 14.65 -28.08
C GLU A 138 5.76 14.38 -27.47
N ALA A 139 5.01 13.44 -28.05
CA ALA A 139 3.65 13.09 -27.61
C ALA A 139 3.52 11.64 -27.09
N CYS A 140 4.61 11.05 -26.63
CA CYS A 140 4.60 9.78 -25.93
C CYS A 140 3.97 9.91 -24.53
N LEU A 141 3.36 8.83 -24.04
CA LEU A 141 2.86 8.81 -22.66
C LEU A 141 4.04 8.91 -21.69
N PRO A 142 3.99 9.77 -20.68
CA PRO A 142 4.99 9.78 -19.61
C PRO A 142 5.09 8.41 -18.95
N VAL A 143 6.33 7.94 -18.80
CA VAL A 143 6.66 6.69 -18.10
C VAL A 143 7.04 7.05 -16.68
N ILE A 144 6.38 6.44 -15.69
CA ILE A 144 6.65 6.67 -14.29
C ILE A 144 7.75 5.71 -13.84
N ARG A 145 8.74 6.23 -13.13
CA ARG A 145 9.84 5.43 -12.59
C ARG A 145 9.31 4.36 -11.63
N SER A 146 9.70 3.10 -11.85
CA SER A 146 9.22 1.96 -11.08
C SER A 146 10.33 0.97 -10.78
N GLU A 147 10.23 0.30 -9.64
CA GLU A 147 11.08 -0.82 -9.22
C GLU A 147 10.22 -1.95 -8.67
N ILE A 148 10.69 -3.18 -8.82
CA ILE A 148 10.01 -4.38 -8.29
C ILE A 148 10.86 -4.94 -7.15
N TRP A 149 10.22 -5.14 -6.00
CA TRP A 149 10.83 -5.81 -4.85
C TRP A 149 9.90 -6.93 -4.39
N GLU A 150 10.42 -8.17 -4.38
CA GLU A 150 9.67 -9.38 -3.98
C GLU A 150 8.29 -9.52 -4.66
N GLY A 151 8.18 -9.08 -5.92
CA GLY A 151 6.92 -9.06 -6.69
C GLY A 151 6.06 -7.82 -6.48
N PHE A 152 6.29 -7.04 -5.45
CA PHE A 152 5.59 -5.77 -5.24
C PHE A 152 6.13 -4.69 -6.19
N LEU A 153 5.23 -4.01 -6.86
CA LEU A 153 5.53 -2.92 -7.78
C LEU A 153 5.50 -1.59 -7.05
N PHE A 154 6.65 -0.95 -6.96
CA PHE A 154 6.79 0.39 -6.39
C PHE A 154 7.02 1.41 -7.49
N ILE A 155 6.51 2.61 -7.28
CA ILE A 155 6.75 3.78 -8.12
C ILE A 155 7.20 4.99 -7.31
N THR A 156 7.75 5.95 -8.01
CA THR A 156 8.06 7.28 -7.46
C THR A 156 7.85 8.35 -8.51
N PHE A 157 7.44 9.54 -8.09
CA PHE A 157 7.42 10.75 -8.93
C PHE A 157 8.71 11.55 -8.84
N ASP A 158 9.66 11.14 -7.98
CA ASP A 158 10.98 11.77 -7.84
C ASP A 158 12.04 10.99 -8.61
N GLU A 159 12.46 11.53 -9.75
CA GLU A 159 13.53 10.93 -10.57
C GLU A 159 14.90 10.90 -9.85
N SER A 160 15.08 11.74 -8.81
CA SER A 160 16.34 11.87 -8.07
C SER A 160 16.45 10.96 -6.84
N ILE A 161 15.36 10.34 -6.40
CA ILE A 161 15.37 9.46 -5.22
C ILE A 161 16.31 8.26 -5.43
N ALA A 162 17.01 7.87 -4.37
CA ALA A 162 17.85 6.66 -4.40
C ALA A 162 17.04 5.39 -4.76
N PRO A 163 17.68 4.36 -5.33
CA PRO A 163 17.02 3.09 -5.60
C PRO A 163 16.34 2.49 -4.37
N LEU A 164 15.23 1.77 -4.59
CA LEU A 164 14.43 1.16 -3.52
C LEU A 164 15.15 0.00 -2.82
N ALA A 165 15.82 -0.87 -3.58
CA ALA A 165 16.35 -2.14 -3.06
C ALA A 165 17.26 -1.98 -1.83
N PRO A 166 18.23 -1.03 -1.78
CA PRO A 166 19.06 -0.83 -0.59
C PRO A 166 18.25 -0.44 0.67
N ARG A 167 17.13 0.27 0.49
CA ARG A 167 16.23 0.66 1.59
C ARG A 167 15.59 -0.56 2.25
N LEU A 168 15.33 -1.61 1.48
CA LEU A 168 14.61 -2.81 1.92
C LEU A 168 15.53 -4.00 2.24
N GLU A 169 16.87 -3.79 2.28
CA GLU A 169 17.84 -4.88 2.46
C GLU A 169 17.63 -5.68 3.75
N LYS A 170 17.19 -5.03 4.84
CA LYS A 170 16.87 -5.73 6.10
C LYS A 170 15.73 -6.76 5.95
N LEU A 171 14.80 -6.52 5.06
CA LEU A 171 13.66 -7.43 4.83
C LEU A 171 14.05 -8.66 4.01
N LYS A 172 15.03 -8.52 3.11
CA LYS A 172 15.38 -9.54 2.13
C LYS A 172 15.68 -10.90 2.76
N GLY A 173 16.56 -10.94 3.76
CA GLY A 173 16.92 -12.18 4.44
C GLY A 173 15.78 -12.76 5.27
N GLN A 174 14.94 -11.92 5.86
CA GLN A 174 13.86 -12.33 6.76
C GLN A 174 12.65 -12.88 6.00
N LEU A 175 12.39 -12.37 4.80
CA LEU A 175 11.23 -12.73 4.00
C LEU A 175 11.53 -13.67 2.82
N ALA A 176 12.80 -14.02 2.59
CA ALA A 176 13.20 -14.87 1.46
C ALA A 176 12.45 -16.20 1.39
N ASN A 177 12.17 -16.83 2.54
CA ASN A 177 11.49 -18.12 2.63
C ASN A 177 10.00 -18.05 2.23
N TYR A 178 9.40 -16.86 2.23
CA TYR A 178 8.02 -16.66 1.78
C TYR A 178 7.91 -16.64 0.25
N GLN A 179 9.03 -16.43 -0.47
CA GLN A 179 9.09 -16.40 -1.94
C GLN A 179 7.98 -15.55 -2.57
N MET A 180 7.73 -14.37 -2.02
CA MET A 180 6.58 -13.54 -2.37
C MET A 180 6.46 -13.24 -3.86
N SER A 181 7.58 -13.09 -4.56
CA SER A 181 7.61 -12.85 -6.01
C SER A 181 6.98 -13.97 -6.85
N THR A 182 6.86 -15.18 -6.29
CA THR A 182 6.27 -16.36 -6.96
C THR A 182 4.81 -16.60 -6.58
N LEU A 183 4.28 -15.82 -5.63
CA LEU A 183 2.91 -15.98 -5.19
C LEU A 183 1.94 -15.27 -6.15
N HIS A 184 0.72 -15.76 -6.20
CA HIS A 184 -0.36 -15.24 -7.03
C HIS A 184 -1.56 -14.85 -6.19
N ALA A 185 -2.27 -13.81 -6.61
CA ALA A 185 -3.45 -13.35 -5.92
C ALA A 185 -4.63 -14.32 -6.10
N ALA A 186 -5.35 -14.60 -5.01
CA ALA A 186 -6.60 -15.36 -5.05
C ALA A 186 -7.69 -14.65 -5.85
N GLU A 187 -7.71 -13.34 -5.80
CA GLU A 187 -8.53 -12.45 -6.62
C GLU A 187 -7.67 -11.29 -7.15
N PRO A 188 -8.00 -10.75 -8.34
CA PRO A 188 -7.31 -9.57 -8.86
C PRO A 188 -7.38 -8.39 -7.89
N LEU A 189 -6.32 -7.58 -7.85
CA LEU A 189 -6.29 -6.33 -7.08
C LEU A 189 -7.56 -5.52 -7.35
N ASN A 190 -8.29 -5.20 -6.30
CA ASN A 190 -9.49 -4.36 -6.33
C ASN A 190 -9.31 -3.20 -5.36
N MET A 191 -9.34 -1.97 -5.88
CA MET A 191 -9.24 -0.77 -5.05
C MET A 191 -10.65 -0.29 -4.68
N GLU A 192 -10.97 -0.31 -3.40
CA GLU A 192 -12.23 0.15 -2.84
C GLU A 192 -12.12 1.61 -2.43
N PHE A 193 -13.12 2.42 -2.79
CA PHE A 193 -13.18 3.82 -2.41
C PHE A 193 -13.74 3.97 -1.00
N ASN A 194 -13.08 4.79 -0.17
CA ASN A 194 -13.40 4.95 1.22
C ASN A 194 -13.46 6.41 1.67
N GLU A 195 -14.28 6.69 2.68
CA GLU A 195 -14.55 8.02 3.25
C GLU A 195 -13.70 8.29 4.48
N TRP A 196 -12.41 7.97 4.42
CA TRP A 196 -11.42 8.31 5.45
C TRP A 196 -10.05 8.59 4.85
N ASN A 197 -9.22 9.28 5.62
CA ASN A 197 -7.86 9.62 5.21
C ASN A 197 -6.99 8.37 5.11
N TRP A 198 -6.08 8.33 4.15
CA TRP A 198 -5.20 7.19 3.90
C TRP A 198 -4.30 6.79 5.09
N LYS A 199 -4.05 7.72 6.05
CA LYS A 199 -3.25 7.44 7.25
C LYS A 199 -4.03 6.74 8.37
N GLN A 200 -5.37 6.69 8.31
CA GLN A 200 -6.19 6.14 9.40
C GLN A 200 -5.85 4.68 9.72
N TYR A 201 -5.45 3.90 8.71
CA TYR A 201 -5.08 2.50 8.92
C TYR A 201 -3.89 2.32 9.88
N MET A 202 -2.96 3.29 9.93
CA MET A 202 -1.79 3.19 10.81
C MET A 202 -2.12 3.45 12.27
N ASP A 203 -3.13 4.26 12.52
CA ASP A 203 -3.57 4.55 13.88
C ASP A 203 -4.24 3.34 14.55
N GLU A 204 -4.59 2.31 13.75
CA GLU A 204 -5.38 1.18 14.23
C GLU A 204 -4.68 -0.17 14.17
N CYS A 205 -3.70 -0.36 13.31
CA CYS A 205 -3.09 -1.67 13.03
C CYS A 205 -2.66 -2.45 14.27
N TYR A 206 -2.63 -1.83 15.43
CA TYR A 206 -2.00 -2.37 16.60
C TYR A 206 -2.92 -2.65 17.79
N HIS A 207 -4.07 -1.97 17.87
CA HIS A 207 -4.84 -1.87 19.12
C HIS A 207 -6.16 -2.63 19.14
N CYS A 208 -6.42 -3.40 18.12
CA CYS A 208 -7.67 -4.13 17.95
C CYS A 208 -7.93 -5.23 18.99
N LEU A 209 -7.03 -5.47 19.93
CA LEU A 209 -7.14 -6.54 20.92
C LEU A 209 -8.41 -6.46 21.76
N HIS A 210 -8.97 -5.27 21.97
CA HIS A 210 -10.20 -5.08 22.75
C HIS A 210 -11.45 -4.90 21.90
N LEU A 211 -11.32 -4.31 20.70
CA LEU A 211 -12.44 -4.13 19.77
C LEU A 211 -12.92 -5.48 19.24
N HIS A 212 -12.00 -6.35 18.90
CA HIS A 212 -12.31 -7.64 18.29
C HIS A 212 -12.46 -8.79 19.29
N GLY A 213 -12.56 -8.49 20.57
CA GLY A 213 -12.67 -9.51 21.62
C GLY A 213 -13.84 -10.48 21.45
N GLN A 214 -14.90 -10.09 20.76
CA GLN A 214 -16.02 -10.97 20.41
C GLN A 214 -15.87 -11.61 19.03
N SER A 215 -15.36 -10.88 18.04
CA SER A 215 -15.21 -11.35 16.66
C SER A 215 -13.93 -12.14 16.45
N TRP A 216 -12.88 -11.82 17.19
CA TRP A 216 -11.55 -12.42 17.09
C TRP A 216 -11.19 -13.37 18.22
N GLY A 217 -12.11 -14.14 18.73
CA GLY A 217 -11.81 -15.13 19.78
C GLY A 217 -10.64 -16.06 19.42
N SER A 218 -10.32 -16.23 18.14
CA SER A 218 -9.15 -16.98 17.66
C SER A 218 -7.85 -16.19 17.68
N MET A 219 -7.88 -14.87 17.42
CA MET A 219 -6.65 -14.04 17.49
C MET A 219 -6.15 -13.92 18.92
N HIS A 220 -7.02 -13.77 19.89
CA HIS A 220 -6.64 -13.83 21.30
C HIS A 220 -5.99 -15.16 21.70
N LYS A 221 -6.44 -16.26 21.11
CA LYS A 221 -5.83 -17.60 21.32
C LYS A 221 -4.45 -17.70 20.67
N ILE A 222 -4.22 -16.97 19.57
CA ILE A 222 -2.97 -17.06 18.84
C ILE A 222 -1.87 -16.27 19.56
N SER A 223 -2.13 -15.03 20.00
CA SER A 223 -0.99 -14.21 20.42
C SER A 223 -1.29 -12.90 21.12
N ALA A 224 -2.50 -12.66 21.62
CA ALA A 224 -2.89 -11.35 22.12
C ALA A 224 -1.91 -10.70 23.13
N GLU A 225 -1.11 -11.49 23.81
CA GLU A 225 -0.17 -11.03 24.84
C GLU A 225 1.32 -11.16 24.43
N ARG A 226 1.61 -11.71 23.22
CA ARG A 226 2.99 -12.00 22.79
C ARG A 226 3.35 -11.24 21.53
N LEU A 227 3.45 -9.95 21.69
CA LEU A 227 3.85 -9.04 20.63
C LEU A 227 5.34 -8.77 20.70
N ASP A 228 6.04 -9.04 19.60
CA ASP A 228 7.43 -8.67 19.43
C ASP A 228 7.52 -7.38 18.58
N GLU A 229 7.52 -6.24 19.27
CA GLU A 229 7.65 -4.93 18.64
C GLU A 229 9.08 -4.62 18.18
N ASP A 230 10.07 -5.35 18.67
CA ASP A 230 11.47 -5.16 18.35
C ASP A 230 11.95 -6.17 17.30
N ALA A 231 11.05 -6.58 16.40
CA ALA A 231 11.37 -7.47 15.30
C ALA A 231 12.67 -7.03 14.60
N ILE A 232 13.56 -7.98 14.37
CA ILE A 232 14.93 -7.76 13.88
C ILE A 232 15.00 -6.96 12.57
N TYR A 233 13.94 -7.02 11.77
CA TYR A 233 13.84 -6.29 10.50
C TYR A 233 13.21 -4.90 10.62
N ASN A 234 12.84 -4.47 11.83
CA ASN A 234 12.30 -3.13 12.05
C ASN A 234 13.37 -2.06 11.75
N ASP A 235 13.05 -1.09 10.87
CA ASP A 235 13.94 -0.02 10.43
C ASP A 235 13.16 1.26 10.12
N PRO A 236 12.65 1.96 11.16
CA PRO A 236 11.79 3.13 10.97
C PRO A 236 12.42 4.27 10.18
N GLN A 237 13.76 4.41 10.23
CA GLN A 237 14.46 5.43 9.44
C GLN A 237 14.32 5.20 7.94
N ASN A 238 14.27 3.93 7.52
CA ASN A 238 14.03 3.51 6.15
C ASN A 238 12.53 3.27 5.85
N GLY A 239 11.63 3.63 6.78
CA GLY A 239 10.20 3.46 6.62
C GLY A 239 9.72 2.01 6.74
N ILE A 240 10.51 1.14 7.38
CA ILE A 240 10.11 -0.23 7.71
C ILE A 240 9.67 -0.25 9.17
N ILE A 241 8.37 -0.36 9.39
CA ILE A 241 7.77 -0.45 10.72
C ILE A 241 7.16 -1.83 10.86
N ALA A 242 7.70 -2.64 11.75
CA ALA A 242 7.39 -4.04 11.83
C ALA A 242 7.19 -4.54 13.25
N TYR A 243 6.35 -5.54 13.40
CA TYR A 243 6.13 -6.31 14.61
C TYR A 243 5.67 -7.72 14.27
N ASP A 244 5.90 -8.65 15.19
CA ASP A 244 5.43 -10.03 15.07
C ASP A 244 4.37 -10.33 16.13
N LEU A 245 3.31 -11.01 15.73
CA LEU A 245 2.45 -11.74 16.64
C LEU A 245 3.01 -13.15 16.79
N VAL A 246 3.52 -13.47 17.99
CA VAL A 246 4.16 -14.75 18.28
C VAL A 246 3.13 -15.74 18.82
N SER A 247 2.95 -16.87 18.13
CA SER A 247 2.04 -17.94 18.55
C SER A 247 2.71 -18.94 19.48
N GLU A 248 1.92 -19.55 20.35
CA GLU A 248 2.37 -20.66 21.22
C GLU A 248 2.51 -21.99 20.47
N PHE A 249 1.97 -22.07 19.26
CA PHE A 249 2.00 -23.27 18.42
C PHE A 249 2.31 -22.90 16.97
N PRO A 250 2.95 -23.80 16.20
CA PRO A 250 3.24 -23.54 14.80
C PRO A 250 1.96 -23.55 13.94
N ASP A 251 2.08 -22.97 12.76
CA ASP A 251 1.04 -22.93 11.74
C ASP A 251 -0.24 -22.17 12.18
N ALA A 252 -0.05 -21.17 13.04
CA ALA A 252 -1.13 -20.30 13.46
C ALA A 252 -1.59 -19.37 12.32
N SER A 253 -2.89 -19.13 12.26
CA SER A 253 -3.50 -18.19 11.30
C SER A 253 -4.75 -17.56 11.93
N PRO A 254 -5.15 -16.35 11.52
CA PRO A 254 -6.33 -15.67 12.02
C PRO A 254 -7.64 -16.29 11.46
N THR A 255 -7.88 -17.54 11.81
CA THR A 255 -9.11 -18.30 11.54
C THR A 255 -9.81 -18.65 12.84
N LYS A 256 -11.05 -19.07 12.79
CA LYS A 256 -11.79 -19.52 14.01
C LYS A 256 -11.09 -20.64 14.74
N SER A 257 -10.38 -21.50 14.03
CA SER A 257 -9.61 -22.59 14.62
C SER A 257 -8.28 -22.13 15.22
N GLY A 258 -7.79 -20.93 14.84
CA GLY A 258 -6.45 -20.44 15.14
C GLY A 258 -5.34 -21.08 14.29
N LYS A 259 -5.70 -21.91 13.29
CA LYS A 259 -4.75 -22.64 12.45
C LYS A 259 -4.85 -22.25 10.99
N ALA A 260 -3.77 -22.42 10.25
CA ALA A 260 -3.72 -22.24 8.82
C ALA A 260 -4.82 -23.05 8.09
N ALA A 261 -5.49 -22.42 7.14
CA ALA A 261 -6.56 -23.04 6.36
C ALA A 261 -6.04 -23.74 5.09
N HIS A 262 -4.82 -23.38 4.66
CA HIS A 262 -4.17 -23.84 3.44
C HIS A 262 -2.84 -24.55 3.72
N PRO A 263 -2.24 -25.25 2.75
CA PRO A 263 -0.92 -25.84 2.88
C PRO A 263 0.13 -24.80 3.30
N ILE A 264 0.99 -25.19 4.24
CA ILE A 264 2.06 -24.33 4.73
C ILE A 264 3.09 -24.05 3.63
N LEU A 265 3.61 -22.83 3.58
CA LEU A 265 4.66 -22.43 2.64
C LEU A 265 5.92 -23.27 2.89
N PRO A 266 6.46 -23.94 1.86
CA PRO A 266 7.36 -25.08 2.06
C PRO A 266 8.75 -24.73 2.61
N LEU A 267 9.18 -23.48 2.53
CA LEU A 267 10.53 -23.06 2.92
C LEU A 267 10.59 -22.37 4.29
N LEU A 268 9.44 -22.20 4.96
CA LEU A 268 9.41 -21.52 6.24
C LEU A 268 10.16 -22.31 7.32
N THR A 269 10.93 -21.60 8.12
CA THR A 269 11.54 -22.16 9.33
C THR A 269 10.47 -22.40 10.42
N GLU A 270 10.78 -23.18 11.43
CA GLU A 270 9.90 -23.42 12.57
C GLU A 270 9.55 -22.10 13.29
N GLU A 271 10.50 -21.18 13.39
CA GLU A 271 10.28 -19.85 13.95
C GLU A 271 9.27 -19.06 13.10
N GLN A 272 9.43 -19.02 11.78
CA GLN A 272 8.51 -18.33 10.87
C GLN A 272 7.10 -18.94 10.89
N ARG A 273 6.98 -20.26 11.09
CA ARG A 273 5.69 -20.94 11.22
C ARG A 273 4.96 -20.63 12.53
N SER A 274 5.66 -20.09 13.52
CA SER A 274 5.09 -19.68 14.81
C SER A 274 4.87 -18.17 14.91
N ARG A 275 4.90 -17.43 13.78
CA ARG A 275 4.75 -15.98 13.75
C ARG A 275 3.77 -15.54 12.67
N LEU A 276 3.12 -14.40 12.93
CA LEU A 276 2.47 -13.60 11.90
C LEU A 276 3.24 -12.28 11.85
N ALA A 277 3.99 -12.07 10.78
CA ALA A 277 4.83 -10.91 10.64
C ALA A 277 4.06 -9.77 9.97
N TYR A 278 3.86 -8.67 10.70
CA TYR A 278 3.24 -7.45 10.23
C TYR A 278 4.33 -6.44 9.86
N ILE A 279 4.41 -6.07 8.59
CA ILE A 279 5.49 -5.25 8.06
C ILE A 279 4.90 -4.13 7.22
N THR A 280 4.96 -2.92 7.75
CA THR A 280 4.66 -1.72 6.97
C THR A 280 5.91 -1.27 6.22
N VAL A 281 5.80 -1.13 4.90
CA VAL A 281 6.73 -0.39 4.06
C VAL A 281 6.07 0.94 3.73
N ALA A 282 6.48 1.98 4.45
CA ALA A 282 5.89 3.31 4.31
C ALA A 282 6.09 3.88 2.89
N PRO A 283 5.11 4.63 2.36
CA PRO A 283 3.95 5.17 3.06
C PRO A 283 2.73 4.23 3.14
N ASN A 284 2.60 3.17 2.33
CA ASN A 284 1.27 2.63 2.03
C ASN A 284 1.15 1.12 1.86
N LEU A 285 2.21 0.36 2.03
CA LEU A 285 2.16 -1.10 1.93
C LEU A 285 2.24 -1.73 3.33
N LEU A 286 1.24 -2.51 3.71
CA LEU A 286 1.32 -3.43 4.83
C LEU A 286 1.34 -4.85 4.31
N ILE A 287 2.38 -5.60 4.66
CA ILE A 287 2.52 -7.04 4.42
C ILE A 287 2.20 -7.77 5.72
N VAL A 288 1.37 -8.78 5.64
CA VAL A 288 1.15 -9.74 6.74
C VAL A 288 1.56 -11.11 6.24
N ALA A 289 2.76 -11.51 6.63
CA ALA A 289 3.34 -12.80 6.25
C ALA A 289 2.91 -13.87 7.27
N MET A 290 2.24 -14.90 6.78
CA MET A 290 1.62 -15.98 7.56
C MET A 290 2.18 -17.33 7.12
N PRO A 291 2.00 -18.40 7.91
CA PRO A 291 2.51 -19.72 7.57
C PRO A 291 2.03 -20.29 6.23
N ASP A 292 0.82 -19.98 5.80
CA ASP A 292 0.17 -20.56 4.62
C ASP A 292 -0.03 -19.56 3.45
N LYS A 293 0.26 -18.27 3.67
CA LYS A 293 0.01 -17.21 2.69
C LYS A 293 0.71 -15.90 3.04
N VAL A 294 0.71 -14.99 2.10
CA VAL A 294 1.02 -13.58 2.36
C VAL A 294 -0.22 -12.75 2.06
N LYS A 295 -0.64 -11.92 2.99
CA LYS A 295 -1.66 -10.92 2.77
C LYS A 295 -0.99 -9.56 2.66
N TYR A 296 -1.46 -8.71 1.75
CA TYR A 296 -1.00 -7.33 1.72
C TYR A 296 -2.15 -6.36 1.60
N PHE A 297 -1.91 -5.16 2.09
CA PHE A 297 -2.85 -4.05 2.06
C PHE A 297 -2.20 -2.85 1.41
N LEU A 298 -2.99 -2.12 0.64
CA LEU A 298 -2.57 -0.86 0.01
C LEU A 298 -3.56 0.24 0.35
N TRP A 299 -3.02 1.41 0.63
CA TRP A 299 -3.79 2.64 0.79
C TRP A 299 -3.23 3.70 -0.16
N LEU A 300 -4.07 4.25 -1.01
CA LEU A 300 -3.69 5.34 -1.90
C LEU A 300 -4.52 6.59 -1.58
N PRO A 301 -3.91 7.77 -1.56
CA PRO A 301 -4.60 9.01 -1.24
C PRO A 301 -5.56 9.39 -2.37
N HIS A 302 -6.72 9.94 -2.02
CA HIS A 302 -7.63 10.57 -2.96
C HIS A 302 -7.85 12.04 -2.60
N SER A 303 -8.17 12.32 -1.36
CA SER A 303 -8.31 13.66 -0.79
C SER A 303 -7.98 13.65 0.70
N ALA A 304 -8.10 14.78 1.37
CA ALA A 304 -7.88 14.85 2.82
C ALA A 304 -8.76 13.88 3.62
N LYS A 305 -9.94 13.53 3.11
CA LYS A 305 -10.94 12.71 3.80
C LYS A 305 -11.30 11.43 3.05
N GLN A 306 -10.59 11.11 1.99
CA GLN A 306 -10.94 9.98 1.12
C GLN A 306 -9.68 9.27 0.66
N SER A 307 -9.77 7.96 0.55
CA SER A 307 -8.68 7.10 0.10
C SER A 307 -9.19 5.92 -0.73
N TRP A 308 -8.29 5.30 -1.46
CA TRP A 308 -8.46 3.98 -2.04
C TRP A 308 -7.77 2.95 -1.17
N TYR A 309 -8.39 1.79 -1.02
CA TYR A 309 -7.90 0.70 -0.20
C TYR A 309 -8.03 -0.63 -0.93
N SER A 310 -7.08 -1.52 -0.70
CA SER A 310 -7.16 -2.91 -1.15
C SER A 310 -6.58 -3.85 -0.11
N ALA A 311 -7.18 -5.03 0.02
CA ALA A 311 -6.66 -6.18 0.75
C ALA A 311 -6.59 -7.37 -0.19
N THR A 312 -5.41 -7.93 -0.36
CA THR A 312 -5.15 -9.02 -1.31
C THR A 312 -4.43 -10.19 -0.62
N TRP A 313 -4.85 -11.41 -0.93
CA TRP A 313 -4.22 -12.63 -0.44
C TRP A 313 -3.41 -13.29 -1.55
N LEU A 314 -2.14 -13.57 -1.26
CA LEU A 314 -1.22 -14.23 -2.17
C LEU A 314 -0.94 -15.65 -1.70
N TYR A 315 -1.00 -16.60 -2.64
CA TYR A 315 -0.77 -18.01 -2.43
C TYR A 315 0.17 -18.60 -3.49
N PRO A 316 0.86 -19.71 -3.22
CA PRO A 316 1.52 -20.49 -4.26
C PRO A 316 0.51 -20.93 -5.33
N GLN A 317 0.95 -20.99 -6.59
CA GLN A 317 0.10 -21.43 -7.70
C GLN A 317 -0.52 -22.82 -7.43
N ALA A 318 0.27 -23.76 -6.89
CA ALA A 318 -0.22 -25.09 -6.54
C ALA A 318 -1.34 -25.07 -5.49
N THR A 319 -1.35 -24.09 -4.58
CA THR A 319 -2.42 -23.92 -3.59
C THR A 319 -3.69 -23.40 -4.26
N LEU A 320 -3.57 -22.48 -5.22
CA LEU A 320 -4.72 -21.96 -5.99
C LEU A 320 -5.36 -23.02 -6.90
N GLU A 321 -4.58 -23.96 -7.39
CA GLU A 321 -5.03 -25.08 -8.23
C GLU A 321 -5.65 -26.25 -7.44
N ASP A 322 -5.56 -26.24 -6.11
CA ASP A 322 -6.22 -27.23 -5.26
C ASP A 322 -7.76 -27.15 -5.44
N PRO A 323 -8.43 -28.26 -5.77
CA PRO A 323 -9.88 -28.26 -5.96
C PRO A 323 -10.70 -27.73 -4.77
N GLU A 324 -10.18 -27.87 -3.56
CA GLU A 324 -10.83 -27.39 -2.32
C GLU A 324 -10.44 -25.94 -1.96
N PHE A 325 -9.52 -25.32 -2.70
CA PHE A 325 -9.03 -23.97 -2.40
C PHE A 325 -10.17 -22.97 -2.25
N LYS A 326 -11.05 -22.92 -3.25
CA LYS A 326 -12.13 -21.91 -3.28
C LYS A 326 -13.06 -22.03 -2.07
N GLU A 327 -13.39 -23.24 -1.65
CA GLU A 327 -14.27 -23.46 -0.49
C GLU A 327 -13.58 -23.00 0.80
N ARG A 328 -12.33 -23.41 1.01
CA ARG A 328 -11.53 -23.00 2.18
C ARG A 328 -11.34 -21.48 2.25
N TRP A 329 -11.00 -20.87 1.13
CA TRP A 329 -10.79 -19.43 1.02
C TRP A 329 -12.06 -18.60 1.26
N LEU A 330 -13.22 -19.04 0.72
CA LEU A 330 -14.49 -18.37 1.00
C LEU A 330 -14.87 -18.46 2.48
N ARG A 331 -14.66 -19.62 3.10
CA ARG A 331 -14.90 -19.82 4.55
C ARG A 331 -14.02 -18.88 5.37
N GLU A 332 -12.73 -18.79 5.05
CA GLU A 332 -11.80 -17.88 5.73
C GLU A 332 -12.23 -16.42 5.59
N ARG A 333 -12.66 -16.01 4.41
CA ARG A 333 -13.19 -14.65 4.19
C ARG A 333 -14.42 -14.37 5.04
N GLU A 334 -15.36 -15.31 5.09
CA GLU A 334 -16.55 -15.16 5.96
C GLU A 334 -16.18 -15.05 7.42
N GLU A 335 -15.17 -15.75 7.88
CA GLU A 335 -14.68 -15.68 9.25
C GLU A 335 -14.01 -14.33 9.57
N LEU A 336 -13.30 -13.75 8.60
CA LEU A 336 -12.60 -12.47 8.74
C LEU A 336 -13.49 -11.25 8.44
N TYR A 337 -14.58 -11.43 7.71
CA TYR A 337 -15.45 -10.33 7.28
C TYR A 337 -15.98 -9.46 8.45
N PRO A 338 -16.46 -10.02 9.57
CA PRO A 338 -16.91 -9.21 10.70
C PRO A 338 -15.82 -8.29 11.25
N VAL A 339 -14.58 -8.76 11.27
CA VAL A 339 -13.40 -8.01 11.70
C VAL A 339 -13.17 -6.80 10.80
N MET A 340 -13.13 -7.03 9.49
CA MET A 340 -12.93 -5.94 8.52
C MET A 340 -14.05 -4.89 8.60
N VAL A 341 -15.29 -5.31 8.87
CA VAL A 341 -16.42 -4.38 9.08
C VAL A 341 -16.23 -3.54 10.34
N GLU A 342 -15.71 -4.11 11.41
CA GLU A 342 -15.38 -3.38 12.64
C GLU A 342 -14.29 -2.34 12.39
N ASP A 343 -13.20 -2.71 11.69
CA ASP A 343 -12.10 -1.82 11.30
C ASP A 343 -12.60 -0.65 10.43
N TYR A 344 -13.36 -0.93 9.39
CA TYR A 344 -13.94 0.10 8.51
C TYR A 344 -14.86 1.06 9.29
N SER A 345 -15.66 0.51 10.21
CA SER A 345 -16.50 1.31 11.08
C SER A 345 -15.67 2.21 12.00
N ALA A 346 -14.56 1.72 12.54
CA ALA A 346 -13.64 2.49 13.38
C ALA A 346 -12.99 3.62 12.57
N TRP A 347 -12.38 3.34 11.42
CA TRP A 347 -11.73 4.35 10.58
C TRP A 347 -12.69 5.47 10.16
N ARG A 348 -13.90 5.12 9.77
CA ARG A 348 -14.93 6.11 9.48
C ARG A 348 -15.28 6.97 10.69
N ARG A 349 -15.36 6.37 11.88
CA ARG A 349 -15.65 7.11 13.14
C ARG A 349 -14.49 8.00 13.54
N TYR A 350 -13.25 7.56 13.36
CA TYR A 350 -12.07 8.40 13.56
C TYR A 350 -12.09 9.61 12.63
N GLN A 351 -12.41 9.41 11.35
CA GLN A 351 -12.52 10.52 10.39
C GLN A 351 -13.56 11.54 10.85
N VAL A 352 -14.76 11.10 11.20
CA VAL A 352 -15.85 11.97 11.68
C VAL A 352 -15.49 12.63 13.02
N GLY A 353 -14.94 11.89 13.96
CA GLY A 353 -14.52 12.41 15.27
C GLY A 353 -13.42 13.45 15.16
N GLY A 354 -12.44 13.22 14.24
CA GLY A 354 -11.34 14.14 13.99
C GLY A 354 -11.74 15.49 13.38
N GLU A 355 -12.94 15.59 12.81
CA GLU A 355 -13.50 16.85 12.32
C GLU A 355 -14.09 17.74 13.42
N SER A 356 -14.31 17.17 14.60
CA SER A 356 -14.88 17.90 15.72
C SER A 356 -13.90 18.93 16.28
N ARG A 357 -14.42 20.11 16.67
CA ARG A 357 -13.63 21.08 17.45
C ARG A 357 -13.16 20.54 18.81
N PHE A 358 -13.71 19.43 19.26
CA PHE A 358 -13.35 18.74 20.50
C PHE A 358 -12.43 17.55 20.28
N ALA A 359 -11.97 17.30 19.03
CA ALA A 359 -11.07 16.20 18.73
C ALA A 359 -9.78 16.33 19.55
N PRO A 360 -9.39 15.34 20.35
CA PRO A 360 -8.19 15.39 21.16
C PRO A 360 -6.94 15.04 20.35
N ARG A 361 -5.77 15.35 20.94
CA ARG A 361 -4.52 14.64 20.65
C ARG A 361 -4.28 13.68 21.81
N GLY A 362 -4.71 12.43 21.65
CA GLY A 362 -4.53 11.39 22.65
C GLY A 362 -3.05 11.06 22.87
N ARG A 363 -2.69 10.59 24.06
CA ARG A 363 -1.36 10.03 24.34
C ARG A 363 -1.31 8.59 23.84
N LEU A 364 -0.21 8.25 23.19
CA LEU A 364 0.09 6.86 22.81
C LEU A 364 0.62 6.11 24.04
N SER A 365 0.11 4.92 24.27
CA SER A 365 0.58 4.01 25.32
C SER A 365 1.87 3.30 24.89
N ALA A 366 2.49 2.56 25.79
CA ALA A 366 3.64 1.72 25.47
C ALA A 366 3.32 0.63 24.44
N HIS A 367 2.04 0.21 24.34
CA HIS A 367 1.58 -0.76 23.35
C HIS A 367 1.31 -0.16 21.96
N GLU A 368 1.43 1.16 21.80
CA GLU A 368 1.21 1.88 20.54
C GLU A 368 2.53 2.42 19.93
N ARG A 369 3.67 1.81 20.28
CA ARG A 369 4.98 2.22 19.76
C ARG A 369 5.07 2.14 18.23
N VAL A 370 4.40 1.18 17.64
CA VAL A 370 4.35 1.02 16.17
C VAL A 370 3.78 2.26 15.51
N ILE A 371 2.69 2.81 16.07
CA ILE A 371 2.09 4.08 15.62
C ILE A 371 3.12 5.22 15.75
N GLY A 372 3.76 5.33 16.92
CA GLY A 372 4.79 6.35 17.15
C GLY A 372 5.96 6.28 16.15
N ARG A 373 6.44 5.08 15.80
CA ARG A 373 7.50 4.88 14.81
C ARG A 373 7.07 5.31 13.40
N TYR A 374 5.83 5.06 13.03
CA TYR A 374 5.31 5.54 11.76
C TYR A 374 5.14 7.06 11.76
N GLN A 375 4.68 7.63 12.87
CA GLN A 375 4.62 9.08 13.04
C GLN A 375 6.00 9.71 12.94
N ASP A 376 7.06 9.12 13.52
CA ASP A 376 8.45 9.58 13.38
C ASP A 376 8.84 9.70 11.91
N TRP A 377 8.53 8.65 11.12
CA TRP A 377 8.83 8.64 9.69
C TRP A 377 8.08 9.76 8.95
N LEU A 378 6.76 9.92 9.19
CA LEU A 378 5.96 10.99 8.57
C LEU A 378 6.47 12.39 8.95
N VAL A 379 6.73 12.62 10.23
CA VAL A 379 7.21 13.92 10.74
C VAL A 379 8.57 14.29 10.14
N ASP A 380 9.46 13.31 9.96
CA ASP A 380 10.73 13.54 9.24
C ASP A 380 10.48 14.05 7.81
N LYS A 381 9.52 13.44 7.05
CA LYS A 381 9.16 13.89 5.71
C LYS A 381 8.58 15.31 5.71
N TYR A 382 7.68 15.59 6.64
CA TYR A 382 7.08 16.91 6.77
C TYR A 382 8.13 18.00 7.09
N ARG A 383 9.08 17.71 8.00
CA ARG A 383 10.16 18.64 8.34
C ARG A 383 11.08 18.91 7.16
N LYS A 384 11.48 17.87 6.42
CA LYS A 384 12.34 18.00 5.23
C LYS A 384 11.66 18.83 4.15
N ALA A 385 10.38 18.58 3.89
CA ALA A 385 9.62 19.30 2.88
C ALA A 385 9.39 20.77 3.27
N ASP A 386 9.07 21.05 4.53
CA ASP A 386 8.88 22.42 5.03
C ASP A 386 10.19 23.23 4.96
N ALA A 387 11.30 22.61 5.35
CA ALA A 387 12.63 23.23 5.27
C ALA A 387 13.08 23.54 3.84
N ALA A 388 12.70 22.70 2.86
CA ALA A 388 13.01 22.93 1.45
C ALA A 388 12.20 24.09 0.83
N ASN A 389 11.14 24.57 1.49
CA ASN A 389 10.27 25.66 1.07
C ASN A 389 10.60 27.02 1.75
N VAL A 390 11.64 27.06 2.57
CA VAL A 390 12.19 28.26 3.21
C VAL A 390 13.36 28.77 2.39
#